data_167b798f79b054d4f74cda914bcb1905
#
_entry.id   167b798f79b054d4f74cda914bcb1905
#
_cell.length_a   1.000
_cell.length_b   1.000
_cell.length_c   1.000
_cell.angle_alpha   90.00
_cell.angle_beta   90.00
_cell.angle_gamma   90.00
#
_symmetry.space_group_name_H-M   'P 1'
#
loop_
_entity.id
_entity.type
_entity.pdbx_description
1 polymer ?
#
loop_
_entity_poly.entity_id
_entity_poly.type
_entity_poly.pdbx_seq_one_letter_code
_entity_poly.pdbx_strand_id
1 'polypeptide(L)'
;MLSPEYLRRITEGSEQIAEELHQYIISEIVSRMMARIGRGEDYILTNADAWRIRTLQESGELLEDILAELSKYTKREQQELLEAFEDAGITAMNYDDKVYKAAGLSPVPLEQSPAMIRLMERNMLATMGEWKNFTRTTASAAQRLYIEQCDLAYNHVMTGAVGYTQAIKEAVNNVVSDGVTVTYPSGRKDTIETAVARSVRTGVAQATGDIQLARMKEMGYGLVLTSAHIGSRPSHEVWQGQVFSIDWEKLKEIKPEFFQERDTPEYRRMLEQKASRYPDFIENCHYGEADGICGVNCRHHFSVWAEGMPNPYAELSAQDKANKGKQYEKEQRQRTYERRIRKTKREVLGMQAAVNNCKDEQTRFALQQDLDRKSFLLQKQNAAYKDYCKQNDLRELQDRLMIAKWNRQNAAKARGAAKRYKTAKGID
;
A
#
# COMPACT_ATOMS: atom_id res chain seq x y z
N MET A 1 11.79 16.86 -11.04
CA MET A 1 10.96 15.67 -11.40
C MET A 1 11.05 14.66 -10.26
N LEU A 2 9.94 14.07 -9.84
CA LEU A 2 9.92 13.04 -8.80
C LEU A 2 10.53 11.74 -9.34
N SER A 3 11.45 11.13 -8.57
CA SER A 3 12.03 9.85 -8.93
C SER A 3 11.13 8.67 -8.53
N PRO A 4 11.24 7.49 -9.18
CA PRO A 4 10.52 6.29 -8.77
C PRO A 4 10.83 5.85 -7.34
N GLU A 5 12.04 6.11 -6.86
CA GLU A 5 12.46 5.84 -5.48
C GLU A 5 11.80 6.81 -4.49
N TYR A 6 11.71 8.09 -4.85
CA TYR A 6 10.98 9.08 -4.07
C TYR A 6 9.51 8.68 -3.90
N LEU A 7 8.81 8.34 -5.01
CA LEU A 7 7.41 7.89 -4.99
C LEU A 7 7.20 6.56 -4.22
N ARG A 8 8.25 5.78 -4.01
CA ARG A 8 8.22 4.62 -3.14
C ARG A 8 8.29 5.03 -1.66
N ARG A 9 9.23 5.92 -1.33
CA ARG A 9 9.49 6.34 0.05
C ARG A 9 8.38 7.17 0.64
N ILE A 10 7.73 7.99 -0.16
CA ILE A 10 6.65 8.87 0.30
C ILE A 10 5.46 8.13 0.94
N THR A 11 5.33 6.82 0.73
CA THR A 11 4.27 6.00 1.30
C THR A 11 4.67 5.29 2.59
N GLU A 12 5.94 5.37 3.02
CA GLU A 12 6.47 4.55 4.12
C GLU A 12 5.79 4.86 5.45
N GLY A 13 5.54 6.14 5.76
CA GLY A 13 4.86 6.54 6.99
C GLY A 13 3.40 6.05 7.03
N SER A 14 2.64 6.29 5.97
CA SER A 14 1.27 5.80 5.84
C SER A 14 1.18 4.26 5.84
N GLU A 15 2.13 3.57 5.18
CA GLU A 15 2.23 2.10 5.24
C GLU A 15 2.45 1.60 6.68
N GLN A 16 3.31 2.27 7.44
CA GLN A 16 3.57 1.92 8.83
C GLN A 16 2.33 2.12 9.70
N ILE A 17 1.64 3.25 9.56
CA ILE A 17 0.40 3.54 10.29
C ILE A 17 -0.66 2.47 10.01
N ALA A 18 -0.86 2.12 8.75
CA ALA A 18 -1.81 1.08 8.33
C ALA A 18 -1.42 -0.32 8.84
N GLU A 19 -0.12 -0.66 8.85
CA GLU A 19 0.38 -1.92 9.37
C GLU A 19 0.19 -2.03 10.90
N GLU A 20 0.40 -0.95 11.64
CA GLU A 20 0.13 -0.89 13.08
C GLU A 20 -1.35 -1.16 13.38
N LEU A 21 -2.24 -0.54 12.62
CA LEU A 21 -3.68 -0.75 12.72
C LEU A 21 -4.04 -2.21 12.39
N HIS A 22 -3.49 -2.77 11.32
CA HIS A 22 -3.72 -4.16 10.93
C HIS A 22 -3.33 -5.14 12.04
N GLN A 23 -2.13 -4.95 12.63
CA GLN A 23 -1.66 -5.78 13.74
C GLN A 23 -2.50 -5.61 15.00
N TYR A 24 -2.98 -4.41 15.28
CA TYR A 24 -3.91 -4.16 16.38
C TYR A 24 -5.19 -4.99 16.20
N ILE A 25 -5.82 -4.88 15.02
CA ILE A 25 -7.09 -5.58 14.71
C ILE A 25 -6.93 -7.10 14.84
N ILE A 26 -5.88 -7.68 14.22
CA ILE A 26 -5.64 -9.14 14.33
C ILE A 26 -5.44 -9.55 15.80
N SER A 27 -4.67 -8.77 16.56
CA SER A 27 -4.42 -9.08 17.98
C SER A 27 -5.70 -9.04 18.80
N GLU A 28 -6.59 -8.07 18.57
CA GLU A 28 -7.87 -7.95 19.26
C GLU A 28 -8.81 -9.13 18.90
N ILE A 29 -8.94 -9.46 17.63
CA ILE A 29 -9.75 -10.63 17.20
C ILE A 29 -9.25 -11.89 17.89
N VAL A 30 -7.94 -12.18 17.83
CA VAL A 30 -7.35 -13.39 18.42
C VAL A 30 -7.53 -13.40 19.94
N SER A 31 -7.27 -12.29 20.63
CA SER A 31 -7.37 -12.21 22.09
C SER A 31 -8.81 -12.46 22.57
N ARG A 32 -9.79 -11.82 21.95
CA ARG A 32 -11.22 -12.01 22.28
C ARG A 32 -11.70 -13.40 21.91
N MET A 33 -11.32 -13.88 20.74
CA MET A 33 -11.64 -15.25 20.33
C MET A 33 -11.07 -16.26 21.33
N MET A 34 -9.81 -16.14 21.74
CA MET A 34 -9.21 -17.05 22.72
C MET A 34 -9.83 -16.90 24.12
N ALA A 35 -10.24 -15.70 24.52
CA ALA A 35 -10.98 -15.48 25.76
C ALA A 35 -12.34 -16.21 25.76
N ARG A 36 -12.92 -16.44 24.57
CA ARG A 36 -14.20 -17.13 24.41
C ARG A 36 -14.03 -18.63 24.17
N ILE A 37 -13.29 -19.04 23.13
CA ILE A 37 -13.22 -20.43 22.70
C ILE A 37 -11.98 -21.18 23.21
N GLY A 38 -11.00 -20.50 23.81
CA GLY A 38 -9.76 -21.09 24.31
C GLY A 38 -9.79 -21.52 25.77
N ARG A 39 -10.99 -21.71 26.37
CA ARG A 39 -11.15 -22.01 27.80
C ARG A 39 -11.32 -23.51 28.12
N GLY A 40 -11.56 -24.32 27.11
CA GLY A 40 -11.85 -25.73 27.23
C GLY A 40 -13.18 -26.12 26.56
N GLU A 41 -13.34 -27.41 26.27
CA GLU A 41 -14.49 -27.93 25.53
C GLU A 41 -15.82 -27.67 26.28
N ASP A 42 -15.86 -27.90 27.60
CA ASP A 42 -17.05 -27.70 28.42
C ASP A 42 -17.60 -26.27 28.37
N TYR A 43 -16.73 -25.31 28.14
CA TYR A 43 -17.14 -23.90 28.04
C TYR A 43 -17.83 -23.59 26.70
N ILE A 44 -17.47 -24.31 25.65
CA ILE A 44 -18.11 -24.18 24.32
C ILE A 44 -19.48 -24.89 24.30
N LEU A 45 -19.61 -26.01 24.99
CA LEU A 45 -20.83 -26.82 25.04
C LEU A 45 -21.95 -26.11 25.81
N THR A 46 -22.44 -25.01 25.25
CA THR A 46 -23.55 -24.21 25.79
C THR A 46 -24.75 -24.20 24.84
N ASN A 47 -25.91 -23.74 25.34
CA ASN A 47 -27.09 -23.55 24.48
C ASN A 47 -26.77 -22.63 23.30
N ALA A 48 -27.24 -22.98 22.11
CA ALA A 48 -26.97 -22.25 20.86
C ALA A 48 -27.42 -20.79 20.91
N ASP A 49 -28.57 -20.49 21.54
CA ASP A 49 -29.06 -19.13 21.65
C ASP A 49 -28.19 -18.30 22.58
N ALA A 50 -27.78 -18.85 23.72
CA ALA A 50 -26.85 -18.18 24.64
C ALA A 50 -25.48 -17.96 23.98
N TRP A 51 -25.01 -18.90 23.18
CA TRP A 51 -23.80 -18.76 22.38
C TRP A 51 -23.90 -17.56 21.42
N ARG A 52 -24.96 -17.53 20.60
CA ARG A 52 -25.19 -16.50 19.58
C ARG A 52 -25.31 -15.10 20.18
N ILE A 53 -26.09 -14.95 21.26
CA ILE A 53 -26.27 -13.67 21.94
C ILE A 53 -24.91 -13.13 22.44
N ARG A 54 -24.12 -13.97 23.11
CA ARG A 54 -22.80 -13.56 23.60
C ARG A 54 -21.83 -13.24 22.46
N THR A 55 -21.80 -14.03 21.39
CA THR A 55 -20.95 -13.77 20.21
C THR A 55 -21.28 -12.42 19.59
N LEU A 56 -22.54 -12.07 19.47
CA LEU A 56 -22.97 -10.76 18.95
C LEU A 56 -22.60 -9.60 19.88
N GLN A 57 -22.77 -9.74 21.19
CA GLN A 57 -22.37 -8.73 22.16
C GLN A 57 -20.85 -8.47 22.12
N GLU A 58 -20.04 -9.52 22.23
CA GLU A 58 -18.58 -9.41 22.19
C GLU A 58 -18.07 -8.87 20.84
N SER A 59 -18.77 -9.18 19.74
CA SER A 59 -18.45 -8.63 18.41
C SER A 59 -18.77 -7.14 18.30
N GLY A 60 -19.82 -6.68 18.98
CA GLY A 60 -20.16 -5.26 19.09
C GLY A 60 -19.08 -4.48 19.86
N GLU A 61 -18.68 -4.99 21.02
CA GLU A 61 -17.59 -4.42 21.81
C GLU A 61 -16.26 -4.38 21.04
N LEU A 62 -15.95 -5.44 20.28
CA LEU A 62 -14.78 -5.47 19.41
C LEU A 62 -14.82 -4.36 18.36
N LEU A 63 -15.99 -4.16 17.72
CA LEU A 63 -16.16 -3.11 16.72
C LEU A 63 -15.99 -1.72 17.35
N GLU A 64 -16.57 -1.47 18.52
CA GLU A 64 -16.45 -0.20 19.26
C GLU A 64 -14.99 0.11 19.58
N ASP A 65 -14.24 -0.86 20.10
CA ASP A 65 -12.82 -0.69 20.43
C ASP A 65 -11.97 -0.41 19.18
N ILE A 66 -12.23 -1.13 18.08
CA ILE A 66 -11.56 -0.87 16.80
C ILE A 66 -11.89 0.55 16.30
N LEU A 67 -13.13 0.98 16.36
CA LEU A 67 -13.53 2.32 15.92
C LEU A 67 -12.93 3.43 16.79
N ALA A 68 -12.85 3.22 18.11
CA ALA A 68 -12.20 4.16 19.03
C ALA A 68 -10.70 4.30 18.69
N GLU A 69 -10.01 3.19 18.43
CA GLU A 69 -8.59 3.22 18.08
C GLU A 69 -8.36 3.82 16.69
N LEU A 70 -9.25 3.57 15.72
CA LEU A 70 -9.21 4.16 14.37
C LEU A 70 -9.11 5.68 14.39
N SER A 71 -9.71 6.35 15.36
CA SER A 71 -9.67 7.82 15.46
C SER A 71 -8.22 8.33 15.67
N LYS A 72 -7.40 7.60 16.40
CA LYS A 72 -6.00 7.93 16.66
C LYS A 72 -5.15 7.73 15.39
N TYR A 73 -5.34 6.58 14.72
CA TYR A 73 -4.64 6.29 13.47
C TYR A 73 -5.02 7.27 12.37
N THR A 74 -6.30 7.68 12.31
CA THR A 74 -6.78 8.66 11.32
C THR A 74 -6.13 10.03 11.49
N LYS A 75 -5.90 10.48 12.72
CA LYS A 75 -5.20 11.75 12.98
C LYS A 75 -3.73 11.67 12.57
N ARG A 76 -3.06 10.57 12.86
CA ARG A 76 -1.67 10.33 12.43
C ARG A 76 -1.56 10.31 10.90
N GLU A 77 -2.47 9.60 10.24
CA GLU A 77 -2.48 9.53 8.78
C GLU A 77 -2.73 10.89 8.14
N GLN A 78 -3.62 11.71 8.70
CA GLN A 78 -3.86 13.07 8.22
C GLN A 78 -2.60 13.93 8.27
N GLN A 79 -1.82 13.83 9.32
CA GLN A 79 -0.55 14.53 9.46
C GLN A 79 0.48 14.03 8.44
N GLU A 80 0.62 12.72 8.31
CA GLU A 80 1.54 12.08 7.37
C GLU A 80 1.21 12.44 5.92
N LEU A 81 -0.08 12.46 5.56
CA LEU A 81 -0.52 12.87 4.23
C LEU A 81 -0.21 14.32 3.96
N LEU A 82 -0.44 15.21 4.91
CA LEU A 82 -0.13 16.63 4.75
C LEU A 82 1.36 16.83 4.43
N GLU A 83 2.24 16.24 5.22
CA GLU A 83 3.69 16.30 5.02
C GLU A 83 4.12 15.69 3.67
N ALA A 84 3.54 14.54 3.30
CA ALA A 84 3.84 13.88 2.04
C ALA A 84 3.42 14.72 0.81
N PHE A 85 2.25 15.33 0.85
CA PHE A 85 1.76 16.15 -0.28
C PHE A 85 2.53 17.45 -0.40
N GLU A 86 2.83 18.12 0.71
CA GLU A 86 3.64 19.35 0.72
C GLU A 86 5.06 19.09 0.19
N ASP A 87 5.76 18.09 0.71
CA ASP A 87 7.12 17.76 0.27
C ASP A 87 7.18 17.39 -1.21
N ALA A 88 6.22 16.58 -1.68
CA ALA A 88 6.14 16.21 -3.09
C ALA A 88 5.85 17.41 -4.00
N GLY A 89 4.93 18.28 -3.60
CA GLY A 89 4.60 19.49 -4.34
C GLY A 89 5.79 20.44 -4.47
N ILE A 90 6.46 20.72 -3.37
CA ILE A 90 7.68 21.55 -3.35
C ILE A 90 8.78 20.94 -4.20
N THR A 91 9.02 19.63 -4.08
CA THR A 91 10.05 18.92 -4.85
C THR A 91 9.78 18.95 -6.35
N ALA A 92 8.53 18.76 -6.77
CA ALA A 92 8.14 18.83 -8.17
C ALA A 92 8.30 20.24 -8.74
N MET A 93 7.76 21.24 -8.04
CA MET A 93 7.83 22.65 -8.46
C MET A 93 9.26 23.19 -8.52
N ASN A 94 10.09 22.89 -7.52
CA ASN A 94 11.49 23.32 -7.50
C ASN A 94 12.30 22.83 -8.72
N TYR A 95 11.92 21.70 -9.30
CA TYR A 95 12.53 21.22 -10.54
C TYR A 95 12.07 22.06 -11.74
N ASP A 96 10.77 22.24 -11.91
CA ASP A 96 10.18 22.94 -13.06
C ASP A 96 10.48 24.46 -13.01
N ASP A 97 10.47 25.05 -11.84
CA ASP A 97 10.78 26.48 -11.65
C ASP A 97 12.19 26.87 -12.12
N LYS A 98 13.16 25.93 -12.11
CA LYS A 98 14.49 26.17 -12.68
C LYS A 98 14.42 26.38 -14.20
N VAL A 99 13.54 25.64 -14.89
CA VAL A 99 13.34 25.78 -16.32
C VAL A 99 12.71 27.13 -16.64
N TYR A 100 11.66 27.52 -15.91
CA TYR A 100 10.99 28.81 -16.09
C TYR A 100 11.92 30.01 -15.80
N LYS A 101 12.69 29.93 -14.73
CA LYS A 101 13.68 30.99 -14.39
C LYS A 101 14.78 31.10 -15.43
N ALA A 102 15.26 29.98 -15.99
CA ALA A 102 16.23 29.99 -17.08
C ALA A 102 15.69 30.65 -18.36
N ALA A 103 14.38 30.58 -18.56
CA ALA A 103 13.67 31.29 -19.65
C ALA A 103 13.30 32.75 -19.33
N GLY A 104 13.75 33.31 -18.19
CA GLY A 104 13.46 34.68 -17.76
C GLY A 104 12.07 34.87 -17.17
N LEU A 105 11.35 33.81 -16.83
CA LEU A 105 10.05 33.87 -16.17
C LEU A 105 10.21 33.88 -14.65
N SER A 106 9.20 34.40 -13.95
CA SER A 106 9.18 34.47 -12.48
C SER A 106 8.00 33.68 -11.91
N PRO A 107 8.13 32.37 -11.77
CA PRO A 107 7.05 31.53 -11.20
C PRO A 107 6.82 31.92 -9.73
N VAL A 108 5.55 32.02 -9.35
CA VAL A 108 5.15 32.25 -7.95
C VAL A 108 5.45 30.98 -7.14
N PRO A 109 6.09 31.06 -5.96
CA PRO A 109 6.28 29.89 -5.10
C PRO A 109 4.97 29.16 -4.81
N LEU A 110 5.04 27.83 -4.64
CA LEU A 110 3.86 26.97 -4.42
C LEU A 110 3.02 27.48 -3.24
N GLU A 111 3.68 27.84 -2.15
CA GLU A 111 3.07 28.30 -0.89
C GLU A 111 2.34 29.65 -1.05
N GLN A 112 2.59 30.37 -2.14
CA GLN A 112 1.98 31.64 -2.46
C GLN A 112 0.95 31.56 -3.59
N SER A 113 0.71 30.36 -4.13
CA SER A 113 -0.27 30.14 -5.22
C SER A 113 -1.56 29.51 -4.68
N PRO A 114 -2.63 30.27 -4.43
CA PRO A 114 -3.88 29.71 -3.92
C PRO A 114 -4.51 28.65 -4.83
N ALA A 115 -4.32 28.76 -6.14
CA ALA A 115 -4.82 27.81 -7.12
C ALA A 115 -4.15 26.43 -6.94
N MET A 116 -2.82 26.41 -6.81
CA MET A 116 -2.06 25.16 -6.65
C MET A 116 -2.27 24.53 -5.28
N ILE A 117 -2.37 25.35 -4.23
CA ILE A 117 -2.74 24.87 -2.88
C ILE A 117 -4.09 24.18 -2.92
N ARG A 118 -5.11 24.77 -3.55
CA ARG A 118 -6.44 24.13 -3.68
C ARG A 118 -6.39 22.80 -4.44
N LEU A 119 -5.58 22.68 -5.49
CA LEU A 119 -5.40 21.43 -6.24
C LEU A 119 -4.78 20.33 -5.35
N MET A 120 -3.75 20.67 -4.58
CA MET A 120 -3.13 19.75 -3.63
C MET A 120 -4.09 19.32 -2.53
N GLU A 121 -4.77 20.25 -1.88
CA GLU A 121 -5.74 19.99 -0.82
C GLU A 121 -6.86 19.06 -1.31
N ARG A 122 -7.38 19.29 -2.51
CA ARG A 122 -8.43 18.43 -3.09
C ARG A 122 -7.94 16.99 -3.26
N ASN A 123 -6.75 16.77 -3.81
CA ASN A 123 -6.19 15.43 -3.99
C ASN A 123 -5.87 14.77 -2.63
N MET A 124 -5.35 15.54 -1.67
CA MET A 124 -5.13 15.07 -0.30
C MET A 124 -6.45 14.63 0.37
N LEU A 125 -7.50 15.44 0.25
CA LEU A 125 -8.83 15.11 0.79
C LEU A 125 -9.43 13.86 0.14
N ALA A 126 -9.24 13.66 -1.16
CA ALA A 126 -9.66 12.45 -1.85
C ALA A 126 -8.92 11.20 -1.32
N THR A 127 -7.59 11.30 -1.17
CA THR A 127 -6.75 10.23 -0.58
C THR A 127 -7.16 9.93 0.87
N MET A 128 -7.47 10.98 1.67
CA MET A 128 -7.97 10.81 3.03
C MET A 128 -9.37 10.17 3.06
N GLY A 129 -10.19 10.43 2.05
CA GLY A 129 -11.48 9.76 1.87
C GLY A 129 -11.33 8.26 1.63
N GLU A 130 -10.35 7.85 0.83
CA GLU A 130 -10.01 6.43 0.63
C GLU A 130 -9.52 5.77 1.92
N TRP A 131 -8.65 6.43 2.70
CA TRP A 131 -8.23 5.96 4.02
C TRP A 131 -9.44 5.67 4.92
N LYS A 132 -10.37 6.62 5.05
CA LYS A 132 -11.59 6.46 5.87
C LYS A 132 -12.44 5.29 5.40
N ASN A 133 -12.54 5.09 4.09
CA ASN A 133 -13.30 3.98 3.51
C ASN A 133 -12.62 2.64 3.81
N PHE A 134 -11.31 2.52 3.59
CA PHE A 134 -10.55 1.30 3.87
C PHE A 134 -10.64 0.91 5.35
N THR A 135 -10.41 1.85 6.25
CA THR A 135 -10.43 1.58 7.69
C THR A 135 -11.81 1.20 8.20
N ARG A 136 -12.85 1.86 7.74
CA ARG A 136 -14.24 1.55 8.11
C ARG A 136 -14.69 0.17 7.62
N THR A 137 -14.37 -0.17 6.37
CA THR A 137 -14.69 -1.49 5.81
C THR A 137 -13.88 -2.59 6.49
N THR A 138 -12.63 -2.31 6.87
CA THR A 138 -11.77 -3.21 7.63
C THR A 138 -12.31 -3.48 9.03
N ALA A 139 -12.81 -2.47 9.76
CA ALA A 139 -13.43 -2.64 11.06
C ALA A 139 -14.68 -3.54 10.99
N SER A 140 -15.54 -3.32 10.01
CA SER A 140 -16.72 -4.17 9.78
C SER A 140 -16.36 -5.60 9.37
N ALA A 141 -15.27 -5.77 8.60
CA ALA A 141 -14.76 -7.09 8.22
C ALA A 141 -14.16 -7.83 9.43
N ALA A 142 -13.51 -7.10 10.36
CA ALA A 142 -13.00 -7.67 11.60
C ALA A 142 -14.11 -8.24 12.49
N GLN A 143 -15.20 -7.50 12.63
CA GLN A 143 -16.39 -7.97 13.37
C GLN A 143 -16.96 -9.25 12.75
N ARG A 144 -17.15 -9.27 11.43
CA ARG A 144 -17.65 -10.48 10.75
C ARG A 144 -16.73 -11.66 10.92
N LEU A 145 -15.41 -11.45 10.74
CA LEU A 145 -14.42 -12.52 10.88
C LEU A 145 -14.44 -13.13 12.30
N TYR A 146 -14.57 -12.29 13.33
CA TYR A 146 -14.70 -12.75 14.71
C TYR A 146 -15.94 -13.66 14.87
N ILE A 147 -17.12 -13.22 14.41
CA ILE A 147 -18.36 -14.00 14.48
C ILE A 147 -18.18 -15.32 13.73
N GLU A 148 -17.74 -15.27 12.48
CA GLU A 148 -17.58 -16.46 11.62
C GLU A 148 -16.66 -17.50 12.24
N GLN A 149 -15.52 -17.10 12.81
CA GLN A 149 -14.57 -18.04 13.36
C GLN A 149 -15.01 -18.58 14.74
N CYS A 150 -15.69 -17.80 15.55
CA CYS A 150 -16.30 -18.29 16.78
C CYS A 150 -17.42 -19.28 16.49
N ASP A 151 -18.30 -19.01 15.53
CA ASP A 151 -19.39 -19.89 15.14
C ASP A 151 -18.88 -21.15 14.43
N LEU A 152 -17.83 -21.05 13.63
CA LEU A 152 -17.18 -22.22 13.03
C LEU A 152 -16.67 -23.19 14.10
N ALA A 153 -15.90 -22.65 15.08
CA ALA A 153 -15.39 -23.47 16.18
C ALA A 153 -16.52 -24.11 17.00
N TYR A 154 -17.56 -23.33 17.32
CA TYR A 154 -18.73 -23.81 18.03
C TYR A 154 -19.42 -24.96 17.27
N ASN A 155 -19.74 -24.75 16.00
CA ASN A 155 -20.42 -25.74 15.18
C ASN A 155 -19.60 -27.03 15.00
N HIS A 156 -18.28 -26.93 14.81
CA HIS A 156 -17.40 -28.08 14.70
C HIS A 156 -17.40 -28.95 15.97
N VAL A 157 -17.36 -28.31 17.13
CA VAL A 157 -17.38 -29.03 18.43
C VAL A 157 -18.78 -29.60 18.68
N MET A 158 -19.85 -28.82 18.50
CA MET A 158 -21.21 -29.25 18.77
C MET A 158 -21.69 -30.42 17.87
N THR A 159 -21.23 -30.45 16.63
CA THR A 159 -21.57 -31.52 15.69
C THR A 159 -20.64 -32.72 15.78
N GLY A 160 -19.55 -32.62 16.55
CA GLY A 160 -18.50 -33.64 16.60
C GLY A 160 -17.72 -33.81 15.28
N ALA A 161 -17.81 -32.82 14.37
CA ALA A 161 -17.13 -32.90 13.08
C ALA A 161 -15.60 -32.96 13.24
N VAL A 162 -15.07 -32.21 14.21
CA VAL A 162 -13.66 -32.30 14.64
C VAL A 162 -13.58 -32.09 16.15
N GLY A 163 -12.52 -32.62 16.77
CA GLY A 163 -12.30 -32.43 18.20
C GLY A 163 -11.99 -30.98 18.54
N TYR A 164 -12.27 -30.58 19.80
CA TYR A 164 -12.15 -29.21 20.31
C TYR A 164 -10.82 -28.54 19.93
N THR A 165 -9.68 -29.16 20.25
CA THR A 165 -8.35 -28.62 19.95
C THR A 165 -8.17 -28.31 18.45
N GLN A 166 -8.67 -29.17 17.56
CA GLN A 166 -8.56 -28.97 16.12
C GLN A 166 -9.46 -27.82 15.65
N ALA A 167 -10.68 -27.73 16.17
CA ALA A 167 -11.60 -26.61 15.86
C ALA A 167 -11.00 -25.25 16.22
N ILE A 168 -10.37 -25.14 17.42
CA ILE A 168 -9.70 -23.91 17.84
C ILE A 168 -8.50 -23.59 16.96
N LYS A 169 -7.68 -24.58 16.61
CA LYS A 169 -6.54 -24.39 15.69
C LYS A 169 -6.98 -23.88 14.33
N GLU A 170 -8.04 -24.41 13.77
CA GLU A 170 -8.60 -23.97 12.48
C GLU A 170 -9.05 -22.51 12.56
N ALA A 171 -9.86 -22.16 13.56
CA ALA A 171 -10.35 -20.80 13.75
C ALA A 171 -9.19 -19.78 13.90
N VAL A 172 -8.18 -20.10 14.73
CA VAL A 172 -6.99 -19.25 14.90
C VAL A 172 -6.21 -19.13 13.59
N ASN A 173 -5.96 -20.25 12.89
CA ASN A 173 -5.23 -20.23 11.63
C ASN A 173 -5.94 -19.38 10.56
N ASN A 174 -7.27 -19.44 10.47
CA ASN A 174 -8.04 -18.62 9.54
C ASN A 174 -7.85 -17.14 9.83
N VAL A 175 -7.97 -16.72 11.12
CA VAL A 175 -7.76 -15.31 11.50
C VAL A 175 -6.34 -14.83 11.18
N VAL A 176 -5.30 -15.60 11.55
CA VAL A 176 -3.91 -15.14 11.39
C VAL A 176 -3.40 -15.25 9.96
N SER A 177 -3.94 -16.17 9.13
CA SER A 177 -3.50 -16.38 7.75
C SER A 177 -4.20 -15.47 6.76
N ASP A 178 -5.51 -15.31 6.87
CA ASP A 178 -6.29 -14.49 5.97
C ASP A 178 -6.36 -13.04 6.45
N GLY A 179 -6.36 -12.85 7.77
CA GLY A 179 -6.42 -11.54 8.40
C GLY A 179 -7.65 -10.74 7.97
N VAL A 180 -7.57 -9.44 8.13
CA VAL A 180 -8.59 -8.52 7.64
C VAL A 180 -8.10 -7.86 6.35
N THR A 181 -8.89 -7.96 5.28
CA THR A 181 -8.53 -7.45 3.97
C THR A 181 -9.54 -6.42 3.46
N VAL A 182 -9.04 -5.46 2.69
CA VAL A 182 -9.86 -4.58 1.85
C VAL A 182 -10.28 -5.37 0.62
N THR A 183 -11.57 -5.56 0.44
CA THR A 183 -12.13 -6.25 -0.73
C THR A 183 -12.71 -5.22 -1.70
N TYR A 184 -12.26 -5.26 -2.95
CA TYR A 184 -12.72 -4.37 -4.02
C TYR A 184 -13.92 -4.97 -4.77
N PRO A 185 -14.73 -4.15 -5.47
CA PRO A 185 -15.84 -4.63 -6.28
C PRO A 185 -15.45 -5.69 -7.32
N SER A 186 -14.20 -5.67 -7.80
CA SER A 186 -13.63 -6.70 -8.70
C SER A 186 -13.36 -8.05 -8.04
N GLY A 187 -13.61 -8.18 -6.73
CA GLY A 187 -13.25 -9.37 -5.94
C GLY A 187 -11.78 -9.43 -5.50
N ARG A 188 -10.96 -8.48 -5.94
CA ARG A 188 -9.56 -8.37 -5.49
C ARG A 188 -9.51 -8.09 -3.99
N LYS A 189 -8.57 -8.73 -3.32
CA LYS A 189 -8.29 -8.50 -1.89
C LYS A 189 -6.87 -7.98 -1.70
N ASP A 190 -6.73 -6.93 -0.93
CA ASP A 190 -5.43 -6.39 -0.49
C ASP A 190 -5.42 -6.27 1.04
N THR A 191 -4.24 -6.33 1.63
CA THR A 191 -4.09 -5.92 3.02
C THR A 191 -4.23 -4.40 3.12
N ILE A 192 -4.63 -3.88 4.29
CA ILE A 192 -4.89 -2.45 4.46
C ILE A 192 -3.65 -1.60 4.15
N GLU A 193 -2.46 -2.02 4.58
CA GLU A 193 -1.21 -1.31 4.28
C GLU A 193 -0.90 -1.29 2.77
N THR A 194 -1.24 -2.35 2.04
CA THR A 194 -1.07 -2.39 0.58
C THR A 194 -2.05 -1.44 -0.13
N ALA A 195 -3.29 -1.38 0.35
CA ALA A 195 -4.32 -0.49 -0.17
C ALA A 195 -3.93 0.97 0.07
N VAL A 196 -3.50 1.30 1.29
CA VAL A 196 -3.07 2.64 1.70
C VAL A 196 -1.84 3.10 0.90
N ALA A 197 -0.80 2.29 0.83
CA ALA A 197 0.41 2.63 0.05
C ALA A 197 0.11 2.92 -1.41
N ARG A 198 -0.82 2.19 -2.01
CA ARG A 198 -1.26 2.44 -3.38
C ARG A 198 -2.04 3.75 -3.50
N SER A 199 -2.97 4.01 -2.60
CA SER A 199 -3.77 5.22 -2.56
C SER A 199 -2.90 6.46 -2.40
N VAL A 200 -2.01 6.48 -1.40
CA VAL A 200 -1.10 7.61 -1.13
C VAL A 200 -0.18 7.86 -2.32
N ARG A 201 0.44 6.83 -2.88
CA ARG A 201 1.31 6.99 -4.06
C ARG A 201 0.57 7.56 -5.25
N THR A 202 -0.64 7.07 -5.51
CA THR A 202 -1.47 7.56 -6.61
C THR A 202 -1.91 8.98 -6.36
N GLY A 203 -2.40 9.30 -5.17
CA GLY A 203 -2.85 10.66 -4.80
C GLY A 203 -1.73 11.69 -4.90
N VAL A 204 -0.53 11.38 -4.38
CA VAL A 204 0.65 12.26 -4.50
C VAL A 204 1.07 12.45 -5.96
N ALA A 205 1.11 11.36 -6.75
CA ALA A 205 1.50 11.46 -8.16
C ALA A 205 0.48 12.29 -8.97
N GLN A 206 -0.81 12.14 -8.70
CA GLN A 206 -1.87 12.94 -9.33
C GLN A 206 -1.79 14.41 -8.90
N ALA A 207 -1.66 14.68 -7.60
CA ALA A 207 -1.57 16.05 -7.10
C ALA A 207 -0.38 16.81 -7.70
N THR A 208 0.79 16.17 -7.73
CA THR A 208 1.99 16.78 -8.31
C THR A 208 1.89 16.96 -9.83
N GLY A 209 1.28 16.02 -10.54
CA GLY A 209 0.96 16.17 -11.96
C GLY A 209 -0.01 17.33 -12.23
N ASP A 210 -1.06 17.42 -11.41
CA ASP A 210 -2.07 18.49 -11.52
C ASP A 210 -1.45 19.88 -11.33
N ILE A 211 -0.63 20.08 -10.30
CA ILE A 211 0.02 21.39 -10.07
C ILE A 211 1.06 21.72 -11.14
N GLN A 212 1.78 20.73 -11.67
CA GLN A 212 2.73 20.97 -12.78
C GLN A 212 2.00 21.40 -14.06
N LEU A 213 0.91 20.75 -14.44
CA LEU A 213 0.10 21.17 -15.59
C LEU A 213 -0.52 22.55 -15.39
N ALA A 214 -1.04 22.86 -14.19
CA ALA A 214 -1.54 24.18 -13.88
C ALA A 214 -0.44 25.25 -14.01
N ARG A 215 0.77 24.98 -13.51
CA ARG A 215 1.93 25.87 -13.66
C ARG A 215 2.36 26.03 -15.12
N MET A 216 2.36 24.94 -15.89
CA MET A 216 2.69 25.02 -17.32
C MET A 216 1.70 25.92 -18.07
N LYS A 217 0.41 25.83 -17.74
CA LYS A 217 -0.62 26.74 -18.26
C LYS A 217 -0.32 28.19 -17.93
N GLU A 218 0.00 28.50 -16.67
CA GLU A 218 0.36 29.87 -16.24
C GLU A 218 1.58 30.41 -16.98
N MET A 219 2.61 29.57 -17.17
CA MET A 219 3.89 29.96 -17.78
C MET A 219 3.88 29.89 -19.32
N GLY A 220 2.80 29.39 -19.94
CA GLY A 220 2.69 29.29 -21.40
C GLY A 220 3.54 28.18 -22.03
N TYR A 221 3.77 27.07 -21.31
CA TYR A 221 4.50 25.91 -21.79
C TYR A 221 3.58 24.76 -22.11
N GLY A 222 3.77 24.11 -23.26
CA GLY A 222 2.93 23.01 -23.73
C GLY A 222 3.66 21.69 -23.98
N LEU A 223 4.94 21.55 -23.58
CA LEU A 223 5.72 20.34 -23.78
C LEU A 223 6.12 19.71 -22.45
N VAL A 224 5.98 18.39 -22.37
CA VAL A 224 6.38 17.58 -21.20
C VAL A 224 7.40 16.52 -21.59
N LEU A 225 8.32 16.23 -20.70
CA LEU A 225 9.20 15.07 -20.75
C LEU A 225 8.75 14.04 -19.69
N THR A 226 8.42 12.83 -20.12
CA THR A 226 8.08 11.73 -19.21
C THR A 226 9.32 11.09 -18.62
N SER A 227 9.25 10.67 -17.37
CA SER A 227 10.34 9.93 -16.74
C SER A 227 10.48 8.51 -17.31
N ALA A 228 11.68 7.95 -17.19
CA ALA A 228 11.93 6.55 -17.52
C ALA A 228 12.62 5.84 -16.38
N HIS A 229 12.28 4.58 -16.15
CA HIS A 229 12.96 3.73 -15.18
C HIS A 229 12.93 2.27 -15.60
N ILE A 230 13.94 1.52 -15.15
CA ILE A 230 13.99 0.06 -15.30
C ILE A 230 12.94 -0.55 -14.36
N GLY A 231 12.25 -1.61 -14.80
CA GLY A 231 11.23 -2.29 -14.01
C GLY A 231 9.85 -1.60 -14.04
N SER A 232 9.58 -0.81 -15.07
CA SER A 232 8.23 -0.34 -15.40
C SER A 232 7.34 -1.48 -15.89
N ARG A 233 6.02 -1.31 -15.76
CA ARG A 233 5.08 -2.27 -16.38
C ARG A 233 5.15 -2.15 -17.91
N PRO A 234 4.93 -3.25 -18.66
CA PRO A 234 5.06 -3.24 -20.12
C PRO A 234 4.22 -2.19 -20.83
N SER A 235 2.99 -1.94 -20.39
CA SER A 235 2.10 -0.91 -20.96
C SER A 235 2.67 0.52 -20.87
N HIS A 236 3.62 0.77 -19.96
CA HIS A 236 4.24 2.08 -19.80
C HIS A 236 5.54 2.26 -20.59
N GLU A 237 6.05 1.21 -21.21
CA GLU A 237 7.32 1.27 -21.95
C GLU A 237 7.26 2.16 -23.18
N VAL A 238 6.08 2.25 -23.80
CA VAL A 238 5.87 2.95 -25.09
C VAL A 238 6.06 4.46 -24.99
N TRP A 239 5.88 5.06 -23.83
CA TRP A 239 5.95 6.51 -23.64
C TRP A 239 7.04 6.98 -22.67
N GLN A 240 7.84 6.07 -22.10
CA GLN A 240 8.91 6.44 -21.19
C GLN A 240 10.02 7.26 -21.87
N GLY A 241 10.49 8.30 -21.18
CA GLY A 241 11.62 9.12 -21.62
C GLY A 241 11.39 9.85 -22.94
N GLN A 242 10.14 10.09 -23.29
CA GLN A 242 9.77 10.77 -24.51
C GLN A 242 9.17 12.15 -24.21
N VAL A 243 9.23 13.02 -25.22
CA VAL A 243 8.62 14.35 -25.18
C VAL A 243 7.26 14.30 -25.83
N PHE A 244 6.27 14.91 -25.19
CA PHE A 244 4.89 15.02 -25.63
C PHE A 244 4.42 16.47 -25.60
N SER A 245 3.43 16.79 -26.44
CA SER A 245 2.69 18.05 -26.37
C SER A 245 1.38 17.86 -25.61
N ILE A 246 0.94 18.90 -24.91
CA ILE A 246 -0.34 18.89 -24.20
C ILE A 246 -1.42 19.40 -25.13
N ASP A 247 -2.44 18.57 -25.39
CA ASP A 247 -3.71 19.04 -25.95
C ASP A 247 -4.55 19.64 -24.82
N TRP A 248 -4.58 20.96 -24.78
CA TRP A 248 -5.24 21.71 -23.72
C TRP A 248 -6.76 21.61 -23.76
N GLU A 249 -7.37 21.38 -24.92
CA GLU A 249 -8.82 21.16 -25.04
C GLU A 249 -9.20 19.79 -24.47
N LYS A 250 -8.45 18.74 -24.79
CA LYS A 250 -8.63 17.42 -24.15
C LYS A 250 -8.37 17.50 -22.63
N LEU A 251 -7.33 18.22 -22.21
CA LEU A 251 -7.07 18.39 -20.77
C LEU A 251 -8.24 19.10 -20.06
N LYS A 252 -8.85 20.10 -20.70
CA LYS A 252 -10.02 20.81 -20.17
C LYS A 252 -11.23 19.89 -19.98
N GLU A 253 -11.43 18.92 -20.85
CA GLU A 253 -12.51 17.93 -20.72
C GLU A 253 -12.33 17.05 -19.50
N ILE A 254 -11.10 16.60 -19.22
CA ILE A 254 -10.82 15.68 -18.09
C ILE A 254 -10.48 16.39 -16.77
N LYS A 255 -10.04 17.66 -16.83
CA LYS A 255 -9.62 18.48 -15.69
C LYS A 255 -10.16 19.91 -15.80
N PRO A 256 -11.49 20.10 -15.83
CA PRO A 256 -12.10 21.43 -16.02
C PRO A 256 -11.71 22.43 -14.91
N GLU A 257 -11.34 21.95 -13.74
CA GLU A 257 -10.91 22.77 -12.61
C GLU A 257 -9.65 23.61 -12.86
N PHE A 258 -8.77 23.23 -13.80
CA PHE A 258 -7.59 24.03 -14.16
C PHE A 258 -7.95 25.29 -14.97
N PHE A 259 -9.19 25.36 -15.46
CA PHE A 259 -9.66 26.40 -16.36
C PHE A 259 -10.70 27.32 -15.73
N GLN A 260 -10.85 27.27 -14.40
CA GLN A 260 -11.78 28.12 -13.65
C GLN A 260 -11.26 29.55 -13.44
N GLU A 261 -9.93 29.75 -13.57
CA GLU A 261 -9.29 31.06 -13.46
C GLU A 261 -9.09 31.69 -14.85
N ARG A 262 -8.97 33.03 -14.90
CA ARG A 262 -8.78 33.78 -16.15
C ARG A 262 -7.53 33.28 -16.88
N ASP A 263 -7.67 33.02 -18.17
CA ASP A 263 -6.56 32.70 -19.03
C ASP A 263 -5.52 33.82 -19.08
N THR A 264 -4.25 33.46 -18.88
CA THR A 264 -3.15 34.41 -19.01
C THR A 264 -2.90 34.74 -20.48
N PRO A 265 -2.26 35.92 -20.79
CA PRO A 265 -1.83 36.19 -22.16
C PRO A 265 -0.88 35.16 -22.72
N GLU A 266 -0.07 34.52 -21.88
CA GLU A 266 0.87 33.45 -22.21
C GLU A 266 0.12 32.20 -22.65
N TYR A 267 -0.91 31.80 -21.92
CA TYR A 267 -1.75 30.66 -22.25
C TYR A 267 -2.49 30.87 -23.58
N ARG A 268 -3.04 32.07 -23.83
CA ARG A 268 -3.71 32.34 -25.11
C ARG A 268 -2.75 32.26 -26.28
N ARG A 269 -1.53 32.82 -26.14
CA ARG A 269 -0.49 32.72 -27.17
C ARG A 269 -0.11 31.26 -27.45
N MET A 270 -0.08 30.43 -26.42
CA MET A 270 0.21 29.02 -26.54
C MET A 270 -0.90 28.26 -27.31
N LEU A 271 -2.18 28.55 -27.05
CA LEU A 271 -3.31 27.97 -27.79
C LEU A 271 -3.29 28.35 -29.28
N GLU A 272 -2.74 29.53 -29.61
CA GLU A 272 -2.58 29.98 -30.98
C GLU A 272 -1.43 29.28 -31.72
N GLN A 273 -0.52 28.63 -31.01
CA GLN A 273 0.56 27.84 -31.61
C GLN A 273 -0.03 26.54 -32.19
N LYS A 274 -0.04 26.44 -33.52
CA LYS A 274 -0.53 25.23 -34.24
C LYS A 274 0.22 23.96 -33.84
N ALA A 275 -0.48 22.86 -34.00
CA ALA A 275 -0.11 21.47 -33.67
C ALA A 275 1.39 21.21 -33.58
N SER A 276 1.83 20.83 -32.38
CA SER A 276 3.20 20.45 -32.09
C SER A 276 3.60 19.21 -32.93
N ARG A 277 4.89 19.16 -33.34
CA ARG A 277 5.48 17.96 -33.93
C ARG A 277 5.57 16.75 -32.97
N TYR A 278 5.28 16.99 -31.71
CA TYR A 278 5.31 15.95 -30.67
C TYR A 278 3.92 15.32 -30.49
N PRO A 279 3.85 14.01 -30.22
CA PRO A 279 2.58 13.33 -30.01
C PRO A 279 1.85 13.88 -28.76
N ASP A 280 0.54 13.73 -28.73
CA ASP A 280 -0.29 14.23 -27.63
C ASP A 280 -0.04 13.45 -26.31
N PHE A 281 0.16 14.20 -25.23
CA PHE A 281 0.42 13.68 -23.88
C PHE A 281 -0.78 12.93 -23.30
N ILE A 282 -1.97 13.52 -23.46
CA ILE A 282 -3.19 12.96 -22.84
C ILE A 282 -3.51 11.60 -23.43
N GLU A 283 -3.50 11.51 -24.75
CA GLU A 283 -3.84 10.30 -25.48
C GLU A 283 -2.76 9.22 -25.37
N ASN A 284 -1.48 9.57 -25.60
CA ASN A 284 -0.40 8.56 -25.64
C ASN A 284 0.04 8.08 -24.26
N CYS A 285 -0.06 8.93 -23.22
CA CYS A 285 0.31 8.58 -21.85
C CYS A 285 -0.91 8.19 -21.00
N HIS A 286 -2.13 8.20 -21.56
CA HIS A 286 -3.38 7.91 -20.86
C HIS A 286 -3.55 8.74 -19.57
N TYR A 287 -3.18 10.04 -19.63
CA TYR A 287 -3.28 10.90 -18.44
C TYR A 287 -4.73 11.08 -18.02
N GLY A 288 -4.99 10.87 -16.72
CA GLY A 288 -6.36 10.87 -16.17
C GLY A 288 -6.98 9.47 -16.08
N GLU A 289 -6.40 8.46 -16.71
CA GLU A 289 -6.85 7.08 -16.64
C GLU A 289 -6.14 6.28 -15.54
N ALA A 290 -6.79 5.21 -15.07
CA ALA A 290 -6.27 4.40 -13.97
C ALA A 290 -4.94 3.69 -14.29
N ASP A 291 -4.71 3.34 -15.54
CA ASP A 291 -3.50 2.65 -16.02
C ASP A 291 -2.50 3.59 -16.72
N GLY A 292 -2.80 4.89 -16.82
CA GLY A 292 -1.94 5.89 -17.42
C GLY A 292 -0.83 6.42 -16.51
N ILE A 293 -0.15 7.46 -16.99
CA ILE A 293 0.86 8.19 -16.21
C ILE A 293 0.21 8.87 -15.01
N CYS A 294 0.87 8.85 -13.85
CA CYS A 294 0.29 9.27 -12.55
C CYS A 294 -0.96 8.48 -12.13
N GLY A 295 -1.35 7.43 -12.86
CA GLY A 295 -2.47 6.56 -12.53
C GLY A 295 -2.15 5.58 -11.38
N VAL A 296 -3.01 4.56 -11.22
CA VAL A 296 -2.96 3.64 -10.07
C VAL A 296 -1.60 2.94 -9.96
N ASN A 297 -0.91 3.21 -8.84
CA ASN A 297 0.41 2.63 -8.52
C ASN A 297 1.49 2.91 -9.57
N CYS A 298 1.33 3.94 -10.40
CA CYS A 298 2.33 4.41 -11.33
C CYS A 298 3.51 5.02 -10.55
N ARG A 299 4.74 4.83 -11.05
CA ARG A 299 5.96 5.45 -10.52
C ARG A 299 6.61 6.40 -11.51
N HIS A 300 5.97 6.60 -12.65
CA HIS A 300 6.39 7.60 -13.61
C HIS A 300 5.84 8.95 -13.22
N HIS A 301 6.59 9.95 -13.60
CA HIS A 301 6.22 11.34 -13.49
C HIS A 301 6.63 12.06 -14.77
N PHE A 302 6.26 13.31 -14.90
CA PHE A 302 6.69 14.16 -16.01
C PHE A 302 7.19 15.50 -15.48
N SER A 303 7.81 16.28 -16.32
CA SER A 303 8.25 17.65 -16.03
C SER A 303 8.09 18.50 -17.26
N VAL A 304 8.07 19.83 -17.08
CA VAL A 304 8.14 20.77 -18.19
C VAL A 304 9.38 20.49 -19.03
N TRP A 305 9.24 20.61 -20.32
CA TRP A 305 10.34 20.52 -21.27
C TRP A 305 10.20 21.64 -22.31
N ALA A 306 11.34 22.17 -22.77
CA ALA A 306 11.39 23.16 -23.84
C ALA A 306 12.35 22.70 -24.93
N GLU A 307 12.10 23.14 -26.17
CA GLU A 307 12.98 22.81 -27.30
C GLU A 307 14.42 23.24 -27.01
N GLY A 308 15.36 22.36 -27.31
CA GLY A 308 16.78 22.56 -27.02
C GLY A 308 17.22 22.09 -25.62
N MET A 309 16.31 21.73 -24.73
CA MET A 309 16.69 21.11 -23.46
C MET A 309 17.19 19.67 -23.68
N PRO A 310 18.20 19.21 -22.91
CA PRO A 310 18.66 17.83 -22.99
C PRO A 310 17.55 16.88 -22.49
N ASN A 311 17.39 15.74 -23.18
CA ASN A 311 16.60 14.64 -22.68
C ASN A 311 17.53 13.63 -21.99
N PRO A 312 17.54 13.53 -20.65
CA PRO A 312 18.43 12.62 -19.90
C PRO A 312 18.15 11.14 -20.18
N TYR A 313 17.03 10.83 -20.85
CA TYR A 313 16.61 9.47 -21.18
C TYR A 313 16.87 9.09 -22.64
N ALA A 314 17.40 10.01 -23.47
CA ALA A 314 17.62 9.78 -24.90
C ALA A 314 18.65 8.65 -25.17
N GLU A 315 19.60 8.47 -24.25
CA GLU A 315 20.69 7.49 -24.38
C GLU A 315 20.40 6.13 -23.72
N LEU A 316 19.15 5.86 -23.33
CA LEU A 316 18.79 4.53 -22.87
C LEU A 316 19.06 3.53 -23.99
N SER A 317 20.11 2.71 -23.83
CA SER A 317 20.57 1.81 -24.88
C SER A 317 19.49 0.80 -25.29
N ALA A 318 19.59 0.29 -26.52
CA ALA A 318 18.72 -0.80 -26.98
C ALA A 318 18.80 -2.02 -26.05
N GLN A 319 19.96 -2.23 -25.42
CA GLN A 319 20.21 -3.30 -24.45
C GLN A 319 19.51 -3.05 -23.11
N ASP A 320 19.42 -1.77 -22.65
CA ASP A 320 18.65 -1.41 -21.47
C ASP A 320 17.15 -1.60 -21.73
N LYS A 321 16.68 -1.27 -22.93
CA LYS A 321 15.30 -1.52 -23.35
C LYS A 321 14.96 -3.02 -23.40
N ALA A 322 15.87 -3.85 -23.93
CA ALA A 322 15.67 -5.31 -23.99
C ALA A 322 15.75 -5.99 -22.62
N ASN A 323 16.50 -5.42 -21.68
CA ASN A 323 16.63 -5.95 -20.32
C ASN A 323 15.51 -5.50 -19.37
N LYS A 324 14.72 -4.49 -19.74
CA LYS A 324 13.65 -3.93 -18.86
C LYS A 324 12.62 -4.99 -18.45
N GLY A 325 12.12 -5.79 -19.38
CA GLY A 325 11.14 -6.83 -19.09
C GLY A 325 11.66 -7.89 -18.11
N LYS A 326 12.89 -8.36 -18.34
CA LYS A 326 13.54 -9.34 -17.44
C LYS A 326 13.78 -8.77 -16.04
N GLN A 327 14.19 -7.51 -15.94
CA GLN A 327 14.39 -6.85 -14.67
C GLN A 327 13.06 -6.66 -13.93
N TYR A 328 12.00 -6.27 -14.63
CA TYR A 328 10.65 -6.19 -14.06
C TYR A 328 10.21 -7.53 -13.46
N GLU A 329 10.36 -8.63 -14.18
CA GLU A 329 10.00 -9.98 -13.68
C GLU A 329 10.80 -10.35 -12.43
N LYS A 330 12.10 -10.08 -12.41
CA LYS A 330 12.96 -10.30 -11.23
C LYS A 330 12.46 -9.51 -10.03
N GLU A 331 12.15 -8.24 -10.19
CA GLU A 331 11.63 -7.39 -9.12
C GLU A 331 10.24 -7.83 -8.64
N GLN A 332 9.34 -8.25 -9.55
CA GLN A 332 8.04 -8.78 -9.16
C GLN A 332 8.16 -10.07 -8.33
N ARG A 333 9.12 -10.92 -8.68
CA ARG A 333 9.40 -12.13 -7.91
C ARG A 333 10.04 -11.81 -6.55
N GLN A 334 10.93 -10.83 -6.48
CA GLN A 334 11.47 -10.30 -5.21
C GLN A 334 10.32 -9.82 -4.29
N ARG A 335 9.42 -9.01 -4.81
CA ARG A 335 8.23 -8.53 -4.07
C ARG A 335 7.33 -9.68 -3.59
N THR A 336 7.29 -10.78 -4.32
CA THR A 336 6.53 -11.96 -3.89
C THR A 336 7.15 -12.61 -2.66
N TYR A 337 8.48 -12.71 -2.58
CA TYR A 337 9.18 -13.15 -1.36
C TYR A 337 8.95 -12.20 -0.20
N GLU A 338 9.07 -10.90 -0.42
CA GLU A 338 8.85 -9.87 0.61
C GLU A 338 7.43 -9.95 1.20
N ARG A 339 6.42 -10.07 0.36
CA ARG A 339 5.01 -10.24 0.81
C ARG A 339 4.82 -11.53 1.63
N ARG A 340 5.40 -12.64 1.20
CA ARG A 340 5.33 -13.93 1.93
C ARG A 340 5.97 -13.82 3.30
N ILE A 341 7.14 -13.20 3.40
CA ILE A 341 7.84 -12.99 4.66
C ILE A 341 7.01 -12.12 5.61
N ARG A 342 6.47 -11.00 5.13
CA ARG A 342 5.60 -10.14 5.96
C ARG A 342 4.35 -10.88 6.43
N LYS A 343 3.69 -11.60 5.52
CA LYS A 343 2.53 -12.44 5.90
C LYS A 343 2.90 -13.41 7.01
N THR A 344 3.97 -14.18 6.86
CA THR A 344 4.37 -15.17 7.87
C THR A 344 4.81 -14.53 9.18
N LYS A 345 5.42 -13.33 9.16
CA LYS A 345 5.71 -12.58 10.39
C LYS A 345 4.41 -12.21 11.14
N ARG A 346 3.36 -11.74 10.44
CA ARG A 346 2.04 -11.45 11.04
C ARG A 346 1.41 -12.72 11.62
N GLU A 347 1.47 -13.81 10.88
CA GLU A 347 0.98 -15.12 11.36
C GLU A 347 1.68 -15.56 12.64
N VAL A 348 3.00 -15.40 12.73
CA VAL A 348 3.79 -15.72 13.94
C VAL A 348 3.36 -14.84 15.11
N LEU A 349 3.13 -13.53 14.91
CA LEU A 349 2.65 -12.64 15.97
C LEU A 349 1.24 -13.01 16.44
N GLY A 350 0.33 -13.29 15.52
CA GLY A 350 -1.04 -13.71 15.83
C GLY A 350 -1.08 -15.05 16.57
N MET A 351 -0.27 -16.02 16.13
CA MET A 351 -0.14 -17.30 16.82
C MET A 351 0.46 -17.15 18.23
N GLN A 352 1.44 -16.26 18.41
CA GLN A 352 1.97 -15.97 19.74
C GLN A 352 0.89 -15.38 20.67
N ALA A 353 0.03 -14.52 20.13
CA ALA A 353 -1.11 -14.00 20.89
C ALA A 353 -2.09 -15.10 21.26
N ALA A 354 -2.38 -16.03 20.35
CA ALA A 354 -3.25 -17.17 20.62
C ALA A 354 -2.69 -18.08 21.72
N VAL A 355 -1.41 -18.45 21.65
CA VAL A 355 -0.72 -19.25 22.68
C VAL A 355 -0.77 -18.56 24.04
N ASN A 356 -0.51 -17.25 24.08
CA ASN A 356 -0.47 -16.49 25.34
C ASN A 356 -1.85 -16.38 26.00
N ASN A 357 -2.93 -16.35 25.21
CA ASN A 357 -4.30 -16.16 25.71
C ASN A 357 -5.09 -17.46 25.86
N CYS A 358 -4.58 -18.60 25.38
CA CYS A 358 -5.23 -19.90 25.51
C CYS A 358 -5.09 -20.42 26.95
N LYS A 359 -6.22 -20.77 27.58
CA LYS A 359 -6.27 -21.31 28.95
C LYS A 359 -6.23 -22.84 28.97
N ASP A 360 -6.76 -23.49 27.94
CA ASP A 360 -6.71 -24.93 27.81
C ASP A 360 -5.30 -25.39 27.46
N GLU A 361 -4.72 -26.28 28.28
CA GLU A 361 -3.31 -26.68 28.16
C GLU A 361 -3.04 -27.51 26.90
N GLN A 362 -3.94 -28.41 26.55
CA GLN A 362 -3.78 -29.27 25.38
C GLN A 362 -3.83 -28.43 24.08
N THR A 363 -4.79 -27.54 24.00
CA THR A 363 -4.93 -26.62 22.87
C THR A 363 -3.76 -25.63 22.81
N ARG A 364 -3.32 -25.08 23.95
CA ARG A 364 -2.14 -24.21 24.02
C ARG A 364 -0.88 -24.91 23.51
N PHE A 365 -0.68 -26.18 23.86
CA PHE A 365 0.43 -26.97 23.37
C PHE A 365 0.35 -27.18 21.85
N ALA A 366 -0.83 -27.50 21.32
CA ALA A 366 -1.05 -27.69 19.90
C ALA A 366 -0.85 -26.38 19.09
N LEU A 367 -1.30 -25.23 19.63
CA LEU A 367 -1.04 -23.90 19.06
C LEU A 367 0.46 -23.55 19.09
N GLN A 368 1.17 -23.96 20.15
CA GLN A 368 2.63 -23.77 20.24
C GLN A 368 3.37 -24.56 19.14
N GLN A 369 2.93 -25.77 18.81
CA GLN A 369 3.49 -26.54 17.70
C GLN A 369 3.26 -25.83 16.35
N ASP A 370 2.10 -25.24 16.13
CA ASP A 370 1.82 -24.46 14.93
C ASP A 370 2.65 -23.16 14.87
N LEU A 371 2.85 -22.48 15.98
CA LEU A 371 3.75 -21.34 16.10
C LEU A 371 5.20 -21.73 15.72
N ASP A 372 5.67 -22.87 16.24
CA ASP A 372 7.02 -23.35 15.99
C ASP A 372 7.20 -23.70 14.49
N ARG A 373 6.21 -24.33 13.87
CA ARG A 373 6.17 -24.64 12.44
C ARG A 373 6.17 -23.36 11.57
N LYS A 374 5.32 -22.36 11.89
CA LYS A 374 5.28 -21.08 11.15
C LYS A 374 6.59 -20.30 11.31
N SER A 375 7.20 -20.35 12.47
CA SER A 375 8.50 -19.72 12.72
C SER A 375 9.64 -20.37 11.92
N PHE A 376 9.61 -21.69 11.76
CA PHE A 376 10.53 -22.42 10.88
C PHE A 376 10.29 -22.08 9.39
N LEU A 377 9.03 -21.98 8.97
CA LEU A 377 8.68 -21.53 7.62
C LEU A 377 9.24 -20.12 7.35
N LEU A 378 9.12 -19.20 8.31
CA LEU A 378 9.69 -17.86 8.22
C LEU A 378 11.21 -17.88 8.03
N GLN A 379 11.91 -18.76 8.76
CA GLN A 379 13.35 -18.94 8.59
C GLN A 379 13.71 -19.39 7.17
N LYS A 380 12.99 -20.39 6.62
CA LYS A 380 13.17 -20.85 5.24
C LYS A 380 12.88 -19.79 4.21
N GLN A 381 11.83 -19.00 4.40
CA GLN A 381 11.46 -17.91 3.48
C GLN A 381 12.53 -16.82 3.46
N ASN A 382 13.10 -16.45 4.61
CA ASN A 382 14.19 -15.48 4.66
C ASN A 382 15.47 -15.99 3.96
N ALA A 383 15.82 -17.27 4.12
CA ALA A 383 16.92 -17.88 3.40
C ALA A 383 16.69 -17.86 1.88
N ALA A 384 15.52 -18.31 1.43
CA ALA A 384 15.18 -18.31 0.01
C ALA A 384 15.16 -16.90 -0.60
N TYR A 385 14.74 -15.88 0.15
CA TYR A 385 14.80 -14.48 -0.29
C TYR A 385 16.23 -14.01 -0.51
N LYS A 386 17.11 -14.29 0.45
CA LYS A 386 18.55 -13.95 0.35
C LYS A 386 19.20 -14.62 -0.85
N ASP A 387 18.97 -15.93 -1.00
CA ASP A 387 19.50 -16.70 -2.12
C ASP A 387 18.99 -16.16 -3.46
N TYR A 388 17.69 -15.82 -3.54
CA TYR A 388 17.11 -15.22 -4.74
C TYR A 388 17.76 -13.86 -5.09
N CYS A 389 17.92 -12.97 -4.11
CA CYS A 389 18.57 -11.68 -4.31
C CYS A 389 20.01 -11.88 -4.80
N LYS A 390 20.77 -12.77 -4.17
CA LYS A 390 22.16 -13.07 -4.56
C LYS A 390 22.27 -13.62 -5.99
N GLN A 391 21.40 -14.57 -6.36
CA GLN A 391 21.40 -15.19 -7.69
C GLN A 391 21.03 -14.24 -8.83
N ASN A 392 20.25 -13.19 -8.53
CA ASN A 392 19.74 -12.24 -9.52
C ASN A 392 20.40 -10.86 -9.47
N ASP A 393 21.45 -10.71 -8.67
CA ASP A 393 22.16 -9.44 -8.43
C ASP A 393 21.18 -8.32 -7.96
N LEU A 394 20.30 -8.67 -7.03
CA LEU A 394 19.34 -7.76 -6.43
C LEU A 394 19.77 -7.40 -5.01
N ARG A 395 19.57 -6.13 -4.65
CA ARG A 395 19.77 -5.68 -3.26
C ARG A 395 18.66 -6.25 -2.36
N GLU A 396 19.05 -6.75 -1.18
CA GLU A 396 18.09 -7.07 -0.12
C GLU A 396 17.49 -5.78 0.46
N LEU A 397 16.17 -5.64 0.39
CA LEU A 397 15.45 -4.47 0.85
C LEU A 397 14.83 -4.77 2.23
N GLN A 398 15.63 -4.58 3.29
CA GLN A 398 15.24 -4.93 4.66
C GLN A 398 14.04 -4.10 5.16
N ASP A 399 13.94 -2.84 4.75
CA ASP A 399 12.78 -1.97 4.97
C ASP A 399 11.47 -2.62 4.51
N ARG A 400 11.48 -3.28 3.35
CA ARG A 400 10.31 -3.97 2.80
C ARG A 400 9.93 -5.28 3.51
N LEU A 401 10.79 -5.77 4.38
CA LEU A 401 10.53 -6.95 5.22
C LEU A 401 9.97 -6.56 6.59
N MET A 402 9.95 -5.28 6.92
CA MET A 402 9.45 -4.79 8.20
C MET A 402 7.92 -4.92 8.29
N ILE A 403 7.46 -5.22 9.49
CA ILE A 403 6.06 -5.13 9.89
C ILE A 403 5.98 -4.51 11.29
N ALA A 404 4.84 -3.93 11.61
CA ALA A 404 4.59 -3.38 12.94
C ALA A 404 4.77 -4.44 14.03
N LYS A 405 5.30 -4.01 15.17
CA LYS A 405 5.59 -4.87 16.34
C LYS A 405 6.62 -5.98 16.12
N TRP A 406 7.25 -6.09 14.96
CA TRP A 406 8.33 -7.06 14.72
C TRP A 406 9.67 -6.51 15.18
N ASN A 407 9.86 -6.50 16.50
CA ASN A 407 11.08 -6.04 17.15
C ASN A 407 12.11 -7.18 17.37
N ARG A 408 13.26 -6.84 17.94
CA ARG A 408 14.34 -7.81 18.23
C ARG A 408 13.88 -8.95 19.13
N GLN A 409 12.99 -8.66 20.09
CA GLN A 409 12.46 -9.65 21.02
C GLN A 409 11.57 -10.67 20.28
N ASN A 410 10.63 -10.21 19.44
CA ASN A 410 9.77 -11.08 18.66
C ASN A 410 10.55 -11.91 17.62
N ALA A 411 11.56 -11.31 17.00
CA ALA A 411 12.48 -12.03 16.12
C ALA A 411 13.28 -13.12 16.87
N ALA A 412 13.72 -12.86 18.11
CA ALA A 412 14.40 -13.84 18.93
C ALA A 412 13.47 -15.00 19.34
N LYS A 413 12.23 -14.69 19.77
CA LYS A 413 11.20 -15.71 20.08
C LYS A 413 10.94 -16.60 18.86
N ALA A 414 10.79 -16.03 17.67
CA ALA A 414 10.59 -16.79 16.44
C ALA A 414 11.79 -17.69 16.10
N ARG A 415 13.03 -17.24 16.30
CA ARG A 415 14.21 -18.10 16.13
C ARG A 415 14.22 -19.27 17.11
N GLY A 416 13.88 -19.01 18.38
CA GLY A 416 13.74 -20.07 19.40
C GLY A 416 12.66 -21.09 19.05
N ALA A 417 11.51 -20.63 18.56
CA ALA A 417 10.39 -21.45 18.08
C ALA A 417 10.81 -22.33 16.88
N ALA A 418 11.49 -21.74 15.90
CA ALA A 418 12.01 -22.49 14.75
C ALA A 418 13.02 -23.57 15.17
N LYS A 419 13.88 -23.28 16.16
CA LYS A 419 14.82 -24.26 16.72
C LYS A 419 14.07 -25.44 17.37
N ARG A 420 13.04 -25.18 18.18
CA ARG A 420 12.22 -26.25 18.79
C ARG A 420 11.60 -27.14 17.70
N TYR A 421 11.07 -26.55 16.62
CA TYR A 421 10.50 -27.34 15.52
C TYR A 421 11.55 -28.22 14.86
N LYS A 422 12.74 -27.71 14.57
CA LYS A 422 13.86 -28.49 14.00
C LYS A 422 14.20 -29.68 14.91
N THR A 423 14.43 -29.43 16.20
CA THR A 423 14.73 -30.48 17.17
C THR A 423 13.65 -31.54 17.22
N ALA A 424 12.37 -31.15 17.28
CA ALA A 424 11.24 -32.07 17.34
C ALA A 424 11.07 -32.93 16.05
N LYS A 425 11.60 -32.45 14.91
CA LYS A 425 11.54 -33.15 13.62
C LYS A 425 12.86 -33.80 13.19
N GLY A 426 13.91 -33.71 13.99
CA GLY A 426 15.24 -34.20 13.63
C GLY A 426 15.83 -33.54 12.38
N ILE A 427 15.57 -32.23 12.18
CA ILE A 427 16.07 -31.45 11.05
C ILE A 427 17.27 -30.63 11.54
N ASP A 428 18.39 -30.70 10.85
CA ASP A 428 19.60 -29.92 11.12
C ASP A 428 19.51 -28.47 10.61
#